data_3479ee082cea37d036db79dcdd219eac
#
_entry.id   3479ee082cea37d036db79dcdd219eac
#
_cell.length_a   1.000
_cell.length_b   1.000
_cell.length_c   1.000
_cell.angle_alpha   90.00
_cell.angle_beta   90.00
_cell.angle_gamma   90.00
#
_symmetry.space_group_name_H-M   'P 1'
#
loop_
_entity.id
_entity.type
_entity.pdbx_description
1 polymer ?
#
loop_
_entity_poly.entity_id
_entity_poly.type
_entity_poly.pdbx_seq_one_letter_code
_entity_poly.pdbx_strand_id
1 'polypeptide(L)'
;MMSDEARKPTQYELLRAKNQPQRPIKKTAEGELDRLVAAMENRRRQDEKKETPKPKVDPLQHLREQMVREFIPVFVELVEKYSETGVAMHMDASNLLEGGREINFEFGLGEYRTQLQGTVTSDSIAFHEMRFAPQIRGQIVAGPMLRLKGLSAKLFLEFVCSRLTVLIRQASRPS
;
A
#
# COMPACT_ATOMS: atom_id res chain seq x y z
N MET A 1 -89.08 3.80 -25.51
CA MET A 1 -88.00 4.28 -24.66
C MET A 1 -87.92 3.39 -23.43
N MET A 2 -87.04 2.43 -23.38
CA MET A 2 -86.81 1.59 -22.18
C MET A 2 -85.42 1.94 -21.65
N SER A 3 -85.43 2.49 -20.45
CA SER A 3 -84.20 2.89 -19.72
C SER A 3 -83.57 1.66 -19.15
N ASP A 4 -82.31 1.39 -19.63
CA ASP A 4 -81.47 0.32 -19.13
C ASP A 4 -80.78 0.83 -17.83
N GLU A 5 -81.42 0.54 -16.68
CA GLU A 5 -80.84 0.82 -15.38
C GLU A 5 -79.67 -0.21 -15.12
N ALA A 6 -78.50 0.25 -15.27
CA ALA A 6 -77.26 -0.51 -14.97
C ALA A 6 -77.26 -0.90 -13.46
N ARG A 7 -77.60 -2.16 -13.19
CA ARG A 7 -77.65 -2.75 -11.86
C ARG A 7 -76.25 -2.71 -11.22
N LYS A 8 -76.08 -1.95 -10.14
CA LYS A 8 -74.86 -1.90 -9.36
C LYS A 8 -74.56 -3.30 -8.79
N PRO A 9 -73.31 -3.80 -8.98
CA PRO A 9 -72.92 -5.13 -8.48
C PRO A 9 -73.05 -5.16 -6.94
N THR A 10 -73.60 -6.26 -6.42
CA THR A 10 -73.77 -6.48 -4.99
C THR A 10 -72.41 -6.70 -4.31
N GLN A 11 -72.33 -6.35 -3.03
CA GLN A 11 -71.13 -6.50 -2.22
C GLN A 11 -70.55 -7.95 -2.27
N TYR A 12 -71.41 -8.93 -2.51
CA TYR A 12 -71.07 -10.34 -2.64
C TYR A 12 -70.32 -10.64 -3.98
N GLU A 13 -70.68 -9.97 -5.05
CA GLU A 13 -70.03 -10.11 -6.37
C GLU A 13 -68.64 -9.47 -6.35
N LEU A 14 -68.46 -8.37 -5.63
CA LEU A 14 -67.16 -7.72 -5.41
C LEU A 14 -66.23 -8.57 -4.55
N LEU A 15 -66.74 -9.28 -3.55
CA LEU A 15 -65.96 -10.21 -2.73
C LEU A 15 -65.57 -11.47 -3.49
N ARG A 16 -66.43 -11.95 -4.40
CA ARG A 16 -66.15 -13.11 -5.24
C ARG A 16 -65.07 -12.82 -6.31
N ALA A 17 -65.08 -11.61 -6.84
CA ALA A 17 -64.01 -11.18 -7.79
C ALA A 17 -62.66 -11.02 -7.10
N LYS A 18 -62.65 -10.67 -5.79
CA LYS A 18 -61.39 -10.55 -5.01
C LYS A 18 -60.78 -11.90 -4.60
N ASN A 19 -61.59 -12.95 -4.52
CA ASN A 19 -61.16 -14.28 -4.06
C ASN A 19 -61.03 -15.33 -5.20
N GLN A 20 -61.02 -14.92 -6.45
CA GLN A 20 -60.62 -15.82 -7.51
C GLN A 20 -59.14 -16.15 -7.34
N PRO A 21 -58.76 -17.42 -7.15
CA PRO A 21 -57.38 -17.81 -7.14
C PRO A 21 -56.77 -17.45 -8.49
N GLN A 22 -55.82 -16.50 -8.47
CA GLN A 22 -55.04 -16.19 -9.66
C GLN A 22 -54.46 -17.50 -10.15
N ARG A 23 -54.92 -17.96 -11.32
CA ARG A 23 -54.35 -19.15 -11.96
C ARG A 23 -52.81 -18.94 -12.04
N PRO A 24 -51.99 -19.89 -11.54
CA PRO A 24 -50.56 -19.72 -11.65
C PRO A 24 -50.25 -19.55 -13.14
N ILE A 25 -49.64 -18.40 -13.48
CA ILE A 25 -49.11 -18.15 -14.81
C ILE A 25 -48.15 -19.31 -15.06
N LYS A 26 -48.49 -20.21 -16.00
CA LYS A 26 -47.57 -21.26 -16.42
C LYS A 26 -46.30 -20.55 -16.84
N LYS A 27 -45.27 -20.65 -16.02
CA LYS A 27 -43.92 -20.21 -16.39
C LYS A 27 -43.54 -21.00 -17.62
N THR A 28 -43.63 -20.39 -18.77
CA THR A 28 -43.18 -21.00 -19.99
C THR A 28 -41.67 -21.21 -19.86
N ALA A 29 -41.20 -22.39 -20.34
CA ALA A 29 -39.76 -22.71 -20.28
C ALA A 29 -38.88 -21.61 -20.91
N GLU A 30 -39.42 -20.87 -21.89
CA GLU A 30 -38.81 -19.69 -22.48
C GLU A 30 -38.58 -18.56 -21.47
N GLY A 31 -39.57 -18.22 -20.65
CA GLY A 31 -39.42 -17.15 -19.65
C GLY A 31 -38.45 -17.49 -18.52
N GLU A 32 -38.21 -18.78 -18.28
CA GLU A 32 -37.20 -19.23 -17.32
C GLU A 32 -35.78 -19.20 -17.93
N LEU A 33 -35.68 -19.53 -19.23
CA LEU A 33 -34.43 -19.43 -19.99
C LEU A 33 -33.98 -17.98 -20.12
N ASP A 34 -34.88 -17.06 -20.44
CA ASP A 34 -34.58 -15.62 -20.54
C ASP A 34 -34.07 -15.04 -19.23
N ARG A 35 -34.62 -15.48 -18.10
CA ARG A 35 -34.12 -15.08 -16.77
C ARG A 35 -32.73 -15.62 -16.45
N LEU A 36 -32.45 -16.85 -16.84
CA LEU A 36 -31.12 -17.45 -16.67
C LEU A 36 -30.07 -16.75 -17.54
N VAL A 37 -30.40 -16.46 -18.80
CA VAL A 37 -29.51 -15.70 -19.69
C VAL A 37 -29.23 -14.31 -19.16
N ALA A 38 -30.28 -13.57 -18.73
CA ALA A 38 -30.09 -12.26 -18.12
C ALA A 38 -29.28 -12.30 -16.83
N ALA A 39 -29.42 -13.34 -16.00
CA ALA A 39 -28.60 -13.53 -14.80
C ALA A 39 -27.14 -13.84 -15.13
N MET A 40 -26.87 -14.62 -16.17
CA MET A 40 -25.53 -14.91 -16.66
C MET A 40 -24.85 -13.67 -17.25
N GLU A 41 -25.56 -12.87 -18.03
CA GLU A 41 -25.05 -11.61 -18.57
C GLU A 41 -24.74 -10.59 -17.47
N ASN A 42 -25.60 -10.50 -16.45
CA ASN A 42 -25.34 -9.62 -15.29
C ASN A 42 -24.13 -10.09 -14.48
N ARG A 43 -23.94 -11.39 -14.28
CA ARG A 43 -22.72 -11.93 -13.65
C ARG A 43 -21.48 -11.59 -14.49
N ARG A 44 -21.53 -11.83 -15.79
CA ARG A 44 -20.42 -11.51 -16.69
C ARG A 44 -20.06 -10.02 -16.63
N ARG A 45 -21.04 -9.12 -16.66
CA ARG A 45 -20.84 -7.67 -16.52
C ARG A 45 -20.28 -7.27 -15.13
N GLN A 46 -20.65 -7.99 -14.08
CA GLN A 46 -20.09 -7.77 -12.74
C GLN A 46 -18.66 -8.29 -12.63
N ASP A 47 -18.35 -9.40 -13.27
CA ASP A 47 -17.00 -9.97 -13.31
C ASP A 47 -16.09 -9.11 -14.21
N GLU A 48 -16.55 -8.63 -15.35
CA GLU A 48 -15.84 -7.67 -16.21
C GLU A 48 -15.58 -6.32 -15.50
N LYS A 49 -16.49 -5.87 -14.62
CA LYS A 49 -16.26 -4.69 -13.77
C LYS A 49 -15.30 -4.93 -12.59
N LYS A 50 -15.16 -6.19 -12.16
CA LYS A 50 -14.18 -6.58 -11.13
C LYS A 50 -12.79 -6.84 -11.72
N GLU A 51 -12.72 -7.18 -13.00
CA GLU A 51 -11.49 -7.52 -13.70
C GLU A 51 -10.80 -6.35 -14.41
N THR A 52 -11.23 -5.11 -14.23
CA THR A 52 -10.30 -4.01 -14.43
C THR A 52 -9.32 -4.03 -13.25
N PRO A 53 -8.16 -4.68 -13.35
CA PRO A 53 -7.15 -4.57 -12.32
C PRO A 53 -6.77 -3.09 -12.33
N LYS A 54 -7.11 -2.34 -11.27
CA LYS A 54 -6.35 -1.14 -10.94
C LYS A 54 -4.89 -1.56 -11.07
N PRO A 55 -4.07 -0.89 -11.88
CA PRO A 55 -2.67 -1.24 -11.98
C PRO A 55 -2.17 -1.36 -10.55
N LYS A 56 -1.80 -2.56 -10.14
CA LYS A 56 -1.14 -2.80 -8.87
C LYS A 56 0.17 -2.06 -9.02
N VAL A 57 0.20 -0.81 -8.58
CA VAL A 57 1.44 -0.05 -8.49
C VAL A 57 2.34 -0.92 -7.63
N ASP A 58 3.41 -1.41 -8.22
CA ASP A 58 4.42 -2.17 -7.49
C ASP A 58 4.89 -1.25 -6.35
N PRO A 59 4.69 -1.61 -5.07
CA PRO A 59 5.11 -0.76 -3.97
C PRO A 59 6.61 -0.45 -4.02
N LEU A 60 7.40 -1.30 -4.65
CA LEU A 60 8.81 -1.09 -4.88
C LEU A 60 9.08 -0.06 -5.99
N GLN A 61 8.26 -0.01 -7.02
CA GLN A 61 8.38 1.02 -8.05
C GLN A 61 8.15 2.41 -7.46
N HIS A 62 7.12 2.57 -6.65
CA HIS A 62 6.85 3.83 -5.97
C HIS A 62 8.01 4.25 -5.06
N LEU A 63 8.57 3.30 -4.29
CA LEU A 63 9.75 3.58 -3.46
C LEU A 63 10.95 4.02 -4.30
N ARG A 64 11.23 3.36 -5.44
CA ARG A 64 12.31 3.75 -6.36
C ARG A 64 12.13 5.17 -6.89
N GLU A 65 10.90 5.52 -7.26
CA GLU A 65 10.58 6.88 -7.70
C GLU A 65 10.78 7.91 -6.58
N GLN A 66 10.36 7.60 -5.36
CA GLN A 66 10.61 8.44 -4.19
C GLN A 66 12.10 8.56 -3.85
N MET A 67 12.87 7.47 -3.97
CA MET A 67 14.33 7.51 -3.77
C MET A 67 14.98 8.55 -4.65
N VAL A 68 14.69 8.53 -5.95
CA VAL A 68 15.30 9.47 -6.91
C VAL A 68 14.81 10.90 -6.72
N ARG A 69 13.53 11.09 -6.46
CA ARG A 69 12.91 12.44 -6.44
C ARG A 69 13.07 13.16 -5.11
N GLU A 70 13.10 12.42 -4.01
CA GLU A 70 13.00 13.01 -2.68
C GLU A 70 14.17 12.60 -1.76
N PHE A 71 14.49 11.31 -1.65
CA PHE A 71 15.40 10.85 -0.61
C PHE A 71 16.86 11.06 -0.94
N ILE A 72 17.27 10.79 -2.17
CA ILE A 72 18.66 11.03 -2.61
C ILE A 72 19.00 12.54 -2.53
N PRO A 73 18.18 13.46 -3.06
CA PRO A 73 18.46 14.89 -2.93
C PRO A 73 18.63 15.36 -1.48
N VAL A 74 17.69 14.95 -0.60
CA VAL A 74 17.73 15.33 0.83
C VAL A 74 18.96 14.74 1.51
N PHE A 75 19.37 13.52 1.15
CA PHE A 75 20.58 12.91 1.69
C PHE A 75 21.84 13.63 1.22
N VAL A 76 21.91 14.03 -0.04
CA VAL A 76 23.03 14.81 -0.59
C VAL A 76 23.16 16.16 0.12
N GLU A 77 22.05 16.88 0.32
CA GLU A 77 22.05 18.14 1.08
C GLU A 77 22.58 17.92 2.52
N LEU A 78 22.23 16.80 3.13
CA LEU A 78 22.71 16.45 4.47
C LEU A 78 24.22 16.18 4.46
N VAL A 79 24.73 15.45 3.46
CA VAL A 79 26.17 15.19 3.28
C VAL A 79 26.93 16.50 3.13
N GLU A 80 26.47 17.39 2.26
CA GLU A 80 27.09 18.71 2.06
C GLU A 80 27.12 19.52 3.34
N LYS A 81 26.00 19.57 4.07
CA LYS A 81 25.88 20.30 5.35
C LYS A 81 26.89 19.86 6.41
N TYR A 82 27.22 18.58 6.45
CA TYR A 82 28.10 18.01 7.46
C TYR A 82 29.50 17.68 6.94
N SER A 83 29.82 18.01 5.69
CA SER A 83 31.13 17.70 5.05
C SER A 83 32.31 18.23 5.81
N GLU A 84 32.21 19.43 6.44
CA GLU A 84 33.29 20.07 7.19
C GLU A 84 33.41 19.60 8.64
N THR A 85 32.44 18.81 9.13
CA THR A 85 32.41 18.37 10.54
C THR A 85 33.22 17.10 10.81
N GLY A 86 33.81 16.50 9.77
CA GLY A 86 34.49 15.21 9.87
C GLY A 86 33.56 14.00 9.88
N VAL A 87 32.25 14.21 9.72
CA VAL A 87 31.26 13.15 9.58
C VAL A 87 31.23 12.69 8.13
N ALA A 88 31.55 11.43 7.90
CA ALA A 88 31.39 10.79 6.59
C ALA A 88 30.02 10.12 6.50
N MET A 89 29.33 10.31 5.38
CA MET A 89 28.05 9.67 5.12
C MET A 89 28.02 9.16 3.69
N HIS A 90 27.57 7.93 3.51
CA HIS A 90 27.39 7.32 2.21
C HIS A 90 26.07 6.55 2.18
N MET A 91 25.37 6.61 1.05
CA MET A 91 24.17 5.83 0.76
C MET A 91 24.34 5.15 -0.60
N ASP A 92 24.17 3.85 -0.63
CA ASP A 92 24.11 3.07 -1.86
C ASP A 92 22.73 2.48 -2.04
N ALA A 93 22.00 3.02 -3.01
CA ALA A 93 20.68 2.57 -3.42
C ALA A 93 20.69 1.93 -4.82
N SER A 94 21.84 1.69 -5.42
CA SER A 94 21.99 1.18 -6.80
C SER A 94 21.24 -0.13 -7.00
N ASN A 95 21.41 -1.08 -6.09
CA ASN A 95 20.70 -2.37 -6.16
C ASN A 95 19.17 -2.18 -6.17
N LEU A 96 18.62 -1.31 -5.30
CA LEU A 96 17.19 -1.00 -5.27
C LEU A 96 16.73 -0.35 -6.58
N LEU A 97 17.50 0.59 -7.12
CA LEU A 97 17.14 1.32 -8.34
C LEU A 97 17.19 0.42 -9.59
N GLU A 98 18.07 -0.55 -9.62
CA GLU A 98 18.23 -1.55 -10.69
C GLU A 98 17.22 -2.70 -10.63
N GLY A 99 16.31 -2.67 -9.67
CA GLY A 99 15.25 -3.68 -9.55
C GLY A 99 15.43 -4.66 -8.39
N GLY A 100 16.54 -4.57 -7.66
CA GLY A 100 16.79 -5.34 -6.44
C GLY A 100 16.00 -4.83 -5.24
N ARG A 101 16.42 -5.27 -4.05
CA ARG A 101 15.73 -4.98 -2.79
C ARG A 101 16.65 -4.50 -1.68
N GLU A 102 17.84 -4.03 -2.03
CA GLU A 102 18.85 -3.65 -1.05
C GLU A 102 19.14 -2.16 -1.10
N ILE A 103 19.34 -1.58 0.08
CA ILE A 103 19.81 -0.21 0.27
C ILE A 103 20.77 -0.21 1.45
N ASN A 104 21.94 0.42 1.27
CA ASN A 104 22.98 0.45 2.27
C ASN A 104 23.31 1.88 2.67
N PHE A 105 23.61 2.07 3.96
CA PHE A 105 24.12 3.33 4.48
C PHE A 105 25.43 3.05 5.24
N GLU A 106 26.34 4.00 5.13
CA GLU A 106 27.55 4.03 5.93
C GLU A 106 27.70 5.41 6.57
N PHE A 107 27.94 5.43 7.85
CA PHE A 107 28.21 6.62 8.64
C PHE A 107 29.56 6.47 9.36
N GLY A 108 30.40 7.50 9.32
CA GLY A 108 31.69 7.49 9.93
C GLY A 108 31.99 8.78 10.68
N LEU A 109 32.70 8.68 11.81
CA LEU A 109 33.26 9.81 12.55
C LEU A 109 34.56 9.36 13.23
N GLY A 110 35.71 9.80 12.69
CA GLY A 110 37.02 9.30 13.12
C GLY A 110 37.15 7.78 12.94
N GLU A 111 37.41 7.07 14.03
CA GLU A 111 37.55 5.61 14.03
C GLU A 111 36.20 4.86 14.24
N TYR A 112 35.12 5.60 14.46
CA TYR A 112 33.79 5.03 14.64
C TYR A 112 33.05 4.93 13.30
N ARG A 113 32.45 3.78 13.03
CA ARG A 113 31.64 3.55 11.84
C ARG A 113 30.38 2.78 12.16
N THR A 114 29.33 3.09 11.44
CA THR A 114 28.07 2.35 11.46
C THR A 114 27.66 2.05 10.02
N GLN A 115 27.44 0.78 9.74
CA GLN A 115 26.90 0.33 8.45
C GLN A 115 25.48 -0.19 8.69
N LEU A 116 24.55 0.22 7.85
CA LEU A 116 23.19 -0.30 7.80
C LEU A 116 22.98 -0.98 6.48
N GLN A 117 22.66 -2.26 6.51
CA GLN A 117 22.26 -3.02 5.35
C GLN A 117 20.75 -3.21 5.41
N GLY A 118 20.01 -2.58 4.50
CA GLY A 118 18.57 -2.60 4.42
C GLY A 118 18.06 -3.56 3.38
N THR A 119 17.11 -4.40 3.75
CA THR A 119 16.33 -5.24 2.83
C THR A 119 14.91 -4.73 2.73
N VAL A 120 14.48 -4.43 1.51
CA VAL A 120 13.15 -3.90 1.21
C VAL A 120 12.15 -5.04 1.07
N THR A 121 11.08 -4.97 1.84
CA THR A 121 9.91 -5.84 1.73
C THR A 121 8.74 -5.09 1.08
N SER A 122 7.56 -5.67 1.03
CA SER A 122 6.35 -5.02 0.48
C SER A 122 5.88 -3.80 1.29
N ASP A 123 6.24 -3.72 2.57
CA ASP A 123 5.69 -2.75 3.53
C ASP A 123 6.74 -2.02 4.36
N SER A 124 7.99 -2.47 4.33
CA SER A 124 9.06 -1.95 5.18
C SER A 124 10.45 -2.14 4.61
N ILE A 125 11.42 -1.41 5.16
CA ILE A 125 12.84 -1.66 5.02
C ILE A 125 13.34 -2.14 6.39
N ALA A 126 13.82 -3.38 6.44
CA ALA A 126 14.43 -3.95 7.62
C ALA A 126 15.95 -3.79 7.53
N PHE A 127 16.56 -3.19 8.55
CA PHE A 127 18.01 -2.97 8.57
C PHE A 127 18.71 -3.94 9.50
N HIS A 128 19.88 -4.39 9.07
CA HIS A 128 20.91 -4.95 9.91
C HIS A 128 21.94 -3.85 10.17
N GLU A 129 22.30 -3.63 11.43
CA GLU A 129 23.25 -2.59 11.81
C GLU A 129 24.55 -3.24 12.28
N MET A 130 25.65 -2.81 11.69
CA MET A 130 27.00 -3.22 12.08
C MET A 130 27.77 -2.00 12.58
N ARG A 131 28.27 -2.07 13.82
CA ARG A 131 29.00 -1.00 14.49
C ARG A 131 30.47 -1.35 14.61
N PHE A 132 31.30 -0.38 14.33
CA PHE A 132 32.76 -0.46 14.49
C PHE A 132 33.21 0.68 15.40
N ALA A 133 34.10 0.35 16.32
CA ALA A 133 34.76 1.28 17.21
C ALA A 133 36.20 0.79 17.45
N PRO A 134 37.11 1.62 17.99
CA PRO A 134 38.52 1.23 18.17
C PRO A 134 38.72 -0.09 18.91
N GLN A 135 37.81 -0.42 19.81
CA GLN A 135 37.84 -1.64 20.61
C GLN A 135 36.89 -2.73 20.16
N ILE A 136 36.09 -2.47 19.11
CA ILE A 136 35.02 -3.36 18.63
C ILE A 136 35.20 -3.62 17.14
N ARG A 137 35.58 -4.84 16.79
CA ARG A 137 35.76 -5.27 15.40
C ARG A 137 34.44 -5.74 14.78
N GLY A 138 33.45 -4.86 14.71
CA GLY A 138 32.16 -5.17 14.08
C GLY A 138 31.19 -5.90 15.02
N GLN A 139 30.33 -5.15 15.68
CA GLN A 139 29.21 -5.68 16.45
C GLN A 139 27.95 -5.62 15.59
N ILE A 140 27.34 -6.78 15.32
CA ILE A 140 26.03 -6.84 14.68
C ILE A 140 24.97 -6.63 15.74
N VAL A 141 24.11 -5.66 15.51
CA VAL A 141 22.95 -5.38 16.36
C VAL A 141 21.68 -5.39 15.53
N ALA A 142 20.55 -5.67 16.17
CA ALA A 142 19.27 -5.53 15.51
C ALA A 142 19.10 -4.08 15.04
N GLY A 143 18.95 -3.90 13.74
CA GLY A 143 18.77 -2.59 13.13
C GLY A 143 17.34 -2.10 13.25
N PRO A 144 17.10 -0.84 12.94
CA PRO A 144 15.77 -0.26 12.89
C PRO A 144 14.95 -0.82 11.72
N MET A 145 13.65 -0.61 11.80
CA MET A 145 12.73 -0.89 10.71
C MET A 145 12.07 0.43 10.26
N LEU A 146 12.06 0.67 8.96
CA LEU A 146 11.42 1.84 8.36
C LEU A 146 10.18 1.39 7.57
N ARG A 147 9.00 1.83 7.95
CA ARG A 147 7.77 1.49 7.25
C ARG A 147 7.62 2.29 5.96
N LEU A 148 7.25 1.65 4.86
CA LEU A 148 7.06 2.31 3.55
C LEU A 148 5.76 3.12 3.50
N LYS A 149 4.72 2.66 4.20
CA LYS A 149 3.44 3.38 4.25
C LYS A 149 3.60 4.71 4.98
N GLY A 150 3.41 5.80 4.24
CA GLY A 150 3.56 7.16 4.77
C GLY A 150 5.00 7.64 4.89
N LEU A 151 5.97 6.92 4.32
CA LEU A 151 7.34 7.37 4.25
C LEU A 151 7.42 8.64 3.42
N SER A 152 8.01 9.68 3.99
CA SER A 152 8.24 10.98 3.37
C SER A 152 9.71 11.38 3.51
N ALA A 153 10.15 12.37 2.73
CA ALA A 153 11.50 12.92 2.85
C ALA A 153 11.83 13.35 4.29
N LYS A 154 10.86 13.91 5.01
CA LYS A 154 11.02 14.30 6.41
C LYS A 154 11.30 13.08 7.32
N LEU A 155 10.49 12.03 7.24
CA LEU A 155 10.68 10.82 8.04
C LEU A 155 11.98 10.10 7.69
N PHE A 156 12.34 10.09 6.40
CA PHE A 156 13.61 9.57 5.95
C PHE A 156 14.79 10.36 6.56
N LEU A 157 14.73 11.69 6.54
CA LEU A 157 15.74 12.56 7.14
C LEU A 157 15.84 12.35 8.65
N GLU A 158 14.70 12.25 9.36
CA GLU A 158 14.66 11.96 10.78
C GLU A 158 15.33 10.62 11.11
N PHE A 159 15.09 9.61 10.28
CA PHE A 159 15.76 8.31 10.38
C PHE A 159 17.28 8.45 10.25
N VAL A 160 17.79 9.11 9.20
CA VAL A 160 19.22 9.32 8.97
C VAL A 160 19.84 10.10 10.14
N CYS A 161 19.22 11.22 10.56
CA CYS A 161 19.70 12.03 11.68
C CYS A 161 19.74 11.26 12.98
N SER A 162 18.78 10.36 13.21
CA SER A 162 18.80 9.51 14.41
C SER A 162 20.03 8.58 14.45
N ARG A 163 20.45 8.05 13.31
CA ARG A 163 21.64 7.20 13.20
C ARG A 163 22.93 7.99 13.41
N LEU A 164 23.02 9.17 12.82
CA LEU A 164 24.13 10.10 13.07
C LEU A 164 24.24 10.47 14.55
N THR A 165 23.13 10.74 15.21
CA THR A 165 23.10 11.05 16.63
C THR A 165 23.67 9.91 17.49
N VAL A 166 23.35 8.65 17.14
CA VAL A 166 23.88 7.48 17.82
C VAL A 166 25.41 7.39 17.62
N LEU A 167 25.89 7.57 16.39
CA LEU A 167 27.32 7.56 16.07
C LEU A 167 28.09 8.65 16.85
N ILE A 168 27.59 9.87 16.81
CA ILE A 168 28.22 11.02 17.52
C ILE A 168 28.27 10.77 19.02
N ARG A 169 27.20 10.25 19.62
CA ARG A 169 27.18 9.88 21.05
C ARG A 169 28.17 8.78 21.39
N GLN A 170 28.39 7.82 20.50
CA GLN A 170 29.40 6.78 20.69
C GLN A 170 30.82 7.35 20.64
N ALA A 171 31.08 8.21 19.64
CA ALA A 171 32.40 8.86 19.49
C ALA A 171 32.73 9.89 20.62
N SER A 172 31.70 10.45 21.25
CA SER A 172 31.86 11.44 22.32
C SER A 172 31.99 10.82 23.73
N ARG A 173 31.90 9.49 23.87
CA ARG A 173 32.08 8.85 25.17
C ARG A 173 33.59 8.76 25.47
N PRO A 174 34.06 9.28 26.61
CA PRO A 174 35.44 9.09 27.01
C PRO A 174 35.72 7.59 27.18
N SER A 175 36.85 7.15 26.65
CA SER A 175 37.39 5.78 26.78
C SER A 175 37.74 5.45 28.20
#